data_2e076338f06f800e51c02d3168fa778c
#
_entry.id   2e076338f06f800e51c02d3168fa778c
#
_cell.length_a   1.000
_cell.length_b   1.000
_cell.length_c   1.000
_cell.angle_alpha   90.00
_cell.angle_beta   90.00
_cell.angle_gamma   90.00
#
_symmetry.space_group_name_H-M   'P 1'
#
loop_
_entity.id
_entity.type
_entity.pdbx_description
1 polymer ?
#
loop_
_entity_poly.entity_id
_entity_poly.type
_entity_poly.pdbx_seq_one_letter_code
_entity_poly.pdbx_strand_id
1 'polypeptide(L)'
;MPFVEVKTTVKLDKSQTEKLRDDIRTAITLIPTKTADNMMLQIESGCDMWMGDVEKSCAFVDIRLYGPSPLENKKEFVEAVLKALHPFGIETDRVYMNIWQRES
;
A
#
# COMPACT_ATOMS: atom_id res chain seq x y z
N MET A 1 -11.25 3.31 11.28
CA MET A 1 -9.78 3.12 11.22
C MET A 1 -9.42 2.43 9.92
N PRO A 2 -8.74 3.10 9.00
CA PRO A 2 -8.24 2.45 7.79
C PRO A 2 -7.20 1.40 8.13
N PHE A 3 -7.18 0.33 7.36
CA PHE A 3 -6.15 -0.69 7.46
C PHE A 3 -5.51 -0.90 6.10
N VAL A 4 -4.18 -0.82 6.04
CA VAL A 4 -3.41 -1.06 4.82
C VAL A 4 -2.42 -2.18 5.09
N GLU A 5 -2.49 -3.24 4.28
CA GLU A 5 -1.56 -4.36 4.37
C GLU A 5 -0.75 -4.42 3.10
N VAL A 6 0.57 -4.44 3.25
CA VAL A 6 1.50 -4.55 2.13
C VAL A 6 2.34 -5.81 2.30
N LYS A 7 2.34 -6.65 1.27
CA LYS A 7 3.21 -7.83 1.20
C LYS A 7 4.05 -7.73 -0.06
N THR A 8 5.33 -7.99 0.04
CA THR A 8 6.20 -7.94 -1.13
C THR A 8 7.26 -9.04 -1.08
N THR A 9 7.68 -9.47 -2.27
CA THR A 9 8.78 -10.41 -2.41
C THR A 9 10.14 -9.78 -2.10
N VAL A 10 10.24 -8.46 -2.22
CA VAL A 10 11.49 -7.74 -1.96
C VAL A 10 11.80 -7.78 -0.47
N LYS A 11 13.05 -8.09 -0.14
CA LYS A 11 13.51 -8.04 1.24
C LYS A 11 13.88 -6.61 1.58
N LEU A 12 13.11 -6.01 2.47
CA LEU A 12 13.34 -4.64 2.90
C LEU A 12 14.10 -4.65 4.22
N ASP A 13 15.15 -3.83 4.31
CA ASP A 13 15.81 -3.63 5.60
C ASP A 13 14.98 -2.67 6.45
N LYS A 14 15.44 -2.40 7.67
CA LYS A 14 14.70 -1.55 8.60
C LYS A 14 14.49 -0.14 8.04
N SER A 15 15.53 0.43 7.45
CA SER A 15 15.48 1.78 6.87
C SER A 15 14.49 1.87 5.72
N GLN A 16 14.50 0.87 4.83
CA GLN A 16 13.58 0.80 3.70
C GLN A 16 12.13 0.61 4.16
N THR A 17 11.93 -0.24 5.15
CA THR A 17 10.60 -0.47 5.71
C THR A 17 10.05 0.82 6.34
N GLU A 18 10.89 1.55 7.05
CA GLU A 18 10.47 2.82 7.67
C GLU A 18 10.15 3.87 6.62
N LYS A 19 10.92 3.93 5.53
CA LYS A 19 10.63 4.86 4.44
C LYS A 19 9.28 4.53 3.79
N LEU A 20 9.03 3.25 3.51
CA LEU A 20 7.75 2.83 2.93
C LEU A 20 6.60 3.14 3.88
N ARG A 21 6.77 2.85 5.16
CA ARG A 21 5.79 3.20 6.19
C ARG A 21 5.46 4.69 6.17
N ASP A 22 6.49 5.53 6.18
CA ASP A 22 6.31 6.99 6.25
C ASP A 22 5.62 7.52 5.01
N ASP A 23 5.96 7.00 3.83
CA ASP A 23 5.34 7.41 2.58
C ASP A 23 3.86 7.04 2.54
N ILE A 24 3.50 5.85 3.01
CA ILE A 24 2.09 5.42 3.06
C ILE A 24 1.32 6.21 4.12
N ARG A 25 1.93 6.48 5.28
CA ARG A 25 1.32 7.31 6.32
C ARG A 25 1.04 8.72 5.82
N THR A 26 1.95 9.29 5.05
CA THR A 26 1.71 10.58 4.42
C THR A 26 0.59 10.50 3.38
N ALA A 27 0.60 9.43 2.58
CA ALA A 27 -0.36 9.28 1.50
C ALA A 27 -1.81 9.13 1.98
N ILE A 28 -2.03 8.54 3.17
CA ILE A 28 -3.41 8.34 3.65
C ILE A 28 -4.15 9.68 3.85
N THR A 29 -3.42 10.76 4.06
CA THR A 29 -4.01 12.08 4.21
C THR A 29 -4.63 12.62 2.93
N LEU A 30 -4.35 12.01 1.79
CA LEU A 30 -5.01 12.35 0.51
C LEU A 30 -6.50 12.00 0.54
N ILE A 31 -6.89 11.07 1.41
CA ILE A 31 -8.29 10.71 1.58
C ILE A 31 -8.87 11.57 2.71
N PRO A 32 -9.90 12.37 2.43
CA PRO A 32 -10.49 13.25 3.44
C PRO A 32 -10.91 12.47 4.69
N THR A 33 -10.72 13.06 5.84
CA THR A 33 -11.02 12.53 7.18
C THR A 33 -10.13 11.39 7.64
N LYS A 34 -9.20 10.93 6.82
CA LYS A 34 -8.24 9.88 7.20
C LYS A 34 -6.94 10.53 7.68
N THR A 35 -6.36 9.95 8.71
CA THR A 35 -5.09 10.43 9.28
C THR A 35 -4.13 9.27 9.50
N ALA A 36 -2.85 9.57 9.51
CA ALA A 36 -1.82 8.56 9.77
C ALA A 36 -1.97 7.94 11.15
N ASP A 37 -2.32 8.76 12.15
CA ASP A 37 -2.44 8.26 13.52
C ASP A 37 -3.65 7.35 13.72
N ASN A 38 -4.60 7.39 12.79
CA ASN A 38 -5.80 6.59 12.88
C ASN A 38 -5.80 5.43 11.87
N MET A 39 -4.63 5.12 11.31
CA MET A 39 -4.48 4.04 10.34
C MET A 39 -3.66 2.90 10.93
N MET A 40 -4.12 1.67 10.70
CA MET A 40 -3.29 0.50 10.96
C MET A 40 -2.56 0.12 9.66
N LEU A 41 -1.25 -0.06 9.73
CA LEU A 41 -0.43 -0.39 8.57
C LEU A 41 0.43 -1.60 8.91
N GLN A 42 0.40 -2.60 8.02
CA GLN A 42 1.27 -3.77 8.15
C GLN A 42 2.12 -3.89 6.88
N ILE A 43 3.41 -4.09 7.06
CA ILE A 43 4.35 -4.32 5.96
C ILE A 43 5.05 -5.65 6.20
N GLU A 44 4.92 -6.57 5.26
CA GLU A 44 5.59 -7.86 5.32
C GLU A 44 6.46 -7.99 4.07
N SER A 45 7.76 -8.10 4.26
CA SER A 45 8.72 -8.17 3.16
C SER A 45 9.34 -9.56 3.07
N GLY A 46 10.01 -9.85 1.94
CA GLY A 46 10.66 -11.14 1.73
C GLY A 46 9.69 -12.29 1.62
N CYS A 47 8.48 -12.04 1.13
CA CYS A 47 7.45 -13.06 0.99
C CYS A 47 7.70 -13.95 -0.21
N ASP A 48 7.31 -15.21 -0.10
CA ASP A 48 7.31 -16.13 -1.21
C ASP A 48 5.99 -15.98 -1.96
N MET A 49 6.01 -15.19 -3.02
CA MET A 49 4.84 -14.89 -3.84
C MET A 49 5.21 -14.86 -5.31
N TRP A 50 4.28 -15.24 -6.14
CA TRP A 50 4.45 -15.20 -7.59
C TRP A 50 3.22 -14.54 -8.22
N MET A 51 3.48 -13.64 -9.15
CA MET A 51 2.43 -13.09 -10.01
C MET A 51 2.57 -13.74 -11.38
N GLY A 52 1.73 -14.74 -11.64
CA GLY A 52 1.92 -15.62 -12.78
C GLY A 52 3.14 -16.51 -12.56
N ASP A 53 3.83 -16.85 -13.63
CA ASP A 53 5.03 -17.69 -13.59
C ASP A 53 6.31 -16.90 -13.87
N VAL A 54 6.25 -15.58 -13.74
CA VAL A 54 7.41 -14.71 -13.96
C VAL A 54 8.10 -14.42 -12.63
N GLU A 55 9.39 -14.73 -12.55
CA GLU A 55 10.18 -14.44 -11.37
C GLU A 55 10.66 -12.99 -11.39
N LYS A 56 9.78 -12.09 -10.96
CA LYS A 56 10.05 -10.67 -10.83
C LYS A 56 9.47 -10.20 -9.51
N SER A 57 10.04 -9.14 -8.98
CA SER A 57 9.52 -8.53 -7.75
C SER A 57 8.04 -8.17 -7.92
N CYS A 58 7.26 -8.45 -6.91
CA CYS A 58 5.85 -8.12 -6.91
C CYS A 58 5.38 -7.75 -5.51
N ALA A 59 4.18 -7.19 -5.43
CA ALA A 59 3.59 -6.81 -4.17
C ALA A 59 2.07 -7.03 -4.21
N PHE A 60 1.53 -7.31 -3.04
CA PHE A 60 0.10 -7.35 -2.80
C PHE A 60 -0.24 -6.27 -1.78
N VAL A 61 -1.20 -5.41 -2.12
CA VAL A 61 -1.65 -4.33 -1.23
C VAL A 61 -3.14 -4.47 -1.03
N ASP A 62 -3.55 -4.62 0.23
CA ASP A 62 -4.95 -4.70 0.60
C ASP A 62 -5.29 -3.47 1.42
N ILE A 63 -6.25 -2.69 0.94
CA ILE A 63 -6.65 -1.43 1.54
C ILE A 63 -8.09 -1.56 2.00
N ARG A 64 -8.33 -1.30 3.29
CA ARG A 64 -9.67 -1.33 3.87
C ARG A 64 -10.00 0.04 4.42
N LEU A 65 -11.05 0.64 3.86
CA LEU A 65 -11.49 1.97 4.24
C LEU A 65 -12.87 1.88 4.89
N TYR A 66 -13.08 2.69 5.90
CA TYR A 66 -14.35 2.80 6.60
C TYR A 66 -14.84 4.24 6.49
N GLY A 67 -16.12 4.40 6.19
CA GLY A 67 -16.72 5.70 5.94
C GLY A 67 -16.53 6.17 4.50
N PRO A 68 -17.17 7.27 4.13
CA PRO A 68 -17.13 7.76 2.73
C PRO A 68 -15.73 8.14 2.30
N SER A 69 -15.38 7.76 1.07
CA SER A 69 -14.09 8.13 0.47
C SER A 69 -14.33 8.40 -1.00
N PRO A 70 -14.17 9.66 -1.45
CA PRO A 70 -14.38 9.99 -2.86
C PRO A 70 -13.45 9.20 -3.77
N LEU A 71 -13.95 8.82 -4.94
CA LEU A 71 -13.19 8.01 -5.88
C LEU A 71 -11.88 8.66 -6.29
N GLU A 72 -11.90 9.97 -6.56
CA GLU A 72 -10.69 10.69 -6.97
C GLU A 72 -9.60 10.64 -5.90
N ASN A 73 -9.97 10.77 -4.66
CA ASN A 73 -9.02 10.72 -3.54
C ASN A 73 -8.47 9.31 -3.37
N LYS A 74 -9.30 8.28 -3.59
CA LYS A 74 -8.83 6.88 -3.57
C LYS A 74 -7.82 6.64 -4.68
N LYS A 75 -8.06 7.19 -5.87
CA LYS A 75 -7.10 7.09 -6.99
C LYS A 75 -5.77 7.75 -6.65
N GLU A 76 -5.82 8.94 -6.05
CA GLU A 76 -4.62 9.64 -5.63
C GLU A 76 -3.83 8.82 -4.61
N PHE A 77 -4.53 8.21 -3.67
CA PHE A 77 -3.91 7.36 -2.66
C PHE A 77 -3.25 6.13 -3.31
N VAL A 78 -3.95 5.47 -4.24
CA VAL A 78 -3.40 4.32 -4.97
C VAL A 78 -2.12 4.71 -5.70
N GLU A 79 -2.13 5.83 -6.41
CA GLU A 79 -0.97 6.32 -7.13
C GLU A 79 0.20 6.60 -6.20
N ALA A 80 -0.08 7.18 -5.03
CA ALA A 80 0.95 7.47 -4.04
C ALA A 80 1.57 6.18 -3.48
N VAL A 81 0.75 5.15 -3.24
CA VAL A 81 1.25 3.85 -2.78
C VAL A 81 2.14 3.20 -3.85
N LEU A 82 1.72 3.25 -5.11
CA LEU A 82 2.53 2.71 -6.22
C LEU A 82 3.86 3.45 -6.33
N LYS A 83 3.86 4.77 -6.16
CA LYS A 83 5.11 5.56 -6.15
C LYS A 83 6.00 5.20 -4.97
N ALA A 84 5.40 4.88 -3.83
CA ALA A 84 6.16 4.49 -2.64
C ALA A 84 6.86 3.14 -2.83
N LEU A 85 6.27 2.25 -3.62
CA LEU A 85 6.82 0.92 -3.88
C LEU A 85 7.89 0.93 -4.98
N HIS A 86 7.80 1.85 -5.93
CA HIS A 86 8.68 1.89 -7.09
C HIS A 86 10.18 1.95 -6.77
N PRO A 87 10.64 2.74 -5.78
CA PRO A 87 12.06 2.81 -5.46
C PRO A 87 12.67 1.48 -5.02
N PHE A 88 11.85 0.53 -4.61
CA PHE A 88 12.31 -0.79 -4.19
C PHE A 88 12.31 -1.81 -5.32
N GLY A 89 12.15 -1.35 -6.57
CA GLY A 89 12.18 -2.23 -7.73
C GLY A 89 10.86 -2.90 -8.04
N ILE A 90 9.76 -2.41 -7.47
CA ILE A 90 8.43 -2.97 -7.70
C ILE A 90 7.71 -2.13 -8.76
N GLU A 91 7.62 -2.67 -9.97
CA GLU A 91 6.94 -1.98 -11.07
C GLU A 91 5.44 -1.93 -10.83
N THR A 92 4.79 -0.90 -11.39
CA THR A 92 3.34 -0.67 -11.19
C THR A 92 2.50 -1.87 -11.64
N ASP A 93 2.87 -2.50 -12.75
CA ASP A 93 2.15 -3.67 -13.27
C ASP A 93 2.45 -4.97 -12.50
N ARG A 94 3.28 -4.87 -11.46
CA ARG A 94 3.62 -6.01 -10.60
C ARG A 94 3.00 -5.87 -9.21
N VAL A 95 1.98 -5.01 -9.09
CA VAL A 95 1.27 -4.80 -7.83
C VAL A 95 -0.18 -5.23 -7.99
N TYR A 96 -0.61 -6.17 -7.16
CA TYR A 96 -2.01 -6.54 -7.06
C TYR A 96 -2.61 -5.77 -5.90
N MET A 97 -3.62 -4.95 -6.17
CA MET A 97 -4.18 -4.06 -5.16
C MET A 97 -5.69 -4.24 -5.04
N ASN A 98 -6.16 -4.40 -3.80
CA ASN A 98 -7.58 -4.45 -3.47
C ASN A 98 -7.94 -3.26 -2.62
N ILE A 99 -9.12 -2.70 -2.87
CA ILE A 99 -9.69 -1.67 -2.00
C ILE A 99 -11.08 -2.14 -1.58
N TRP A 100 -11.25 -2.25 -0.27
CA TRP A 100 -12.53 -2.56 0.34
C TRP A 100 -13.06 -1.29 0.98
N GLN A 101 -14.32 -0.99 0.76
CA GLN A 101 -14.95 0.16 1.38
C GLN A 101 -16.21 -0.27 2.10
N ARG A 102 -16.33 0.14 3.35
CA ARG A 102 -17.52 -0.04 4.18
C ARG A 102 -18.02 1.32 4.62
N GLU A 103 -19.34 1.43 4.72
CA GLU A 103 -19.98 2.69 5.12
C GLU A 103 -20.15 2.77 6.62
N SER A 104 -19.43 2.55 7.42
CA SER A 104 -19.52 2.76 8.87
C SER A 104 -18.43 2.03 9.63
#